data_ff9072c89cb188dff6741f63b949b82d
#
_entry.id   ff9072c89cb188dff6741f63b949b82d
#
_cell.length_a   1.000
_cell.length_b   1.000
_cell.length_c   1.000
_cell.angle_alpha   90.00
_cell.angle_beta   90.00
_cell.angle_gamma   90.00
#
_symmetry.space_group_name_H-M   'P 1'
#
loop_
_entity.id
_entity.type
_entity.pdbx_description
1 polymer ?
#
loop_
_entity_poly.entity_id
_entity_poly.type
_entity_poly.pdbx_seq_one_letter_code
_entity_poly.pdbx_strand_id
1 'polypeptide(L)' 'MGRVYCWVDADAGGPVEAGDLITTSDTPGHGMKVGDHVKAAGAIIGKAMSSLEKGKGLVLVLVSLQ' A
#
# COMPACT_ATOMS: atom_id res chain seq x y z
N MET A 1 9.12 -4.89 13.17
CA MET A 1 8.95 -5.17 11.76
C MET A 1 8.18 -6.47 11.56
N GLY A 2 7.21 -6.48 10.71
CA GLY A 2 6.42 -7.67 10.50
C GLY A 2 5.71 -7.63 9.16
N ARG A 3 5.12 -8.77 8.79
CA ARG A 3 4.39 -8.89 7.53
C ARG A 3 2.94 -9.12 7.83
N VAL A 4 2.08 -8.33 7.22
CA VAL A 4 0.64 -8.49 7.39
C VAL A 4 -0.04 -8.31 6.06
N TYR A 5 -1.21 -8.92 5.91
CA TYR A 5 -2.02 -8.67 4.73
C TYR A 5 -2.86 -7.43 4.97
N CYS A 6 -2.83 -6.53 4.01
CA CYS A 6 -3.62 -5.30 4.08
C CYS A 6 -4.51 -5.21 2.87
N TRP A 7 -5.71 -4.67 3.06
CA TRP A 7 -6.57 -4.37 1.93
C TRP A 7 -5.99 -3.17 1.21
N VAL A 8 -5.90 -3.27 -0.10
CA VAL A 8 -5.34 -2.23 -0.94
C VAL A 8 -6.30 -1.99 -2.10
N ASP A 9 -6.44 -0.73 -2.47
CA ASP A 9 -7.27 -0.33 -3.59
C ASP A 9 -6.37 0.11 -4.74
N ALA A 10 -6.19 -0.78 -5.70
CA ALA A 10 -5.34 -0.49 -6.85
C ALA A 10 -5.99 0.47 -7.82
N ASP A 11 -7.29 0.69 -7.68
CA ASP A 11 -7.96 1.67 -8.54
C ASP A 11 -7.74 3.08 -8.02
N ALA A 12 -7.43 3.22 -6.74
CA ALA A 12 -7.20 4.54 -6.16
C ALA A 12 -5.81 5.07 -6.48
N GLY A 13 -4.81 4.23 -6.34
CA GLY A 13 -3.44 4.68 -6.51
C GLY A 13 -2.68 4.03 -7.65
N GLY A 14 -3.34 3.17 -8.40
CA GLY A 14 -2.71 2.46 -9.50
C GLY A 14 -2.23 1.08 -9.10
N PRO A 15 -1.80 0.29 -10.07
CA PRO A 15 -1.34 -1.07 -9.79
C PRO A 15 -0.20 -1.09 -8.80
N VAL A 16 -0.20 -2.10 -7.96
CA VAL A 16 0.82 -2.27 -6.92
C VAL A 16 1.73 -3.40 -7.31
N GLU A 17 3.02 -3.18 -7.19
CA GLU A 17 4.03 -4.22 -7.42
C GLU A 17 4.84 -4.41 -6.16
N ALA A 18 5.45 -5.56 -6.03
CA ALA A 18 6.31 -5.82 -4.88
C ALA A 18 7.40 -4.75 -4.86
N GLY A 19 7.62 -4.18 -3.71
CA GLY A 19 8.59 -3.10 -3.54
C GLY A 19 7.96 -1.73 -3.44
N ASP A 20 6.70 -1.59 -3.85
CA ASP A 20 6.04 -0.30 -3.79
C ASP A 20 5.70 0.08 -2.35
N LEU A 21 5.76 1.34 -2.06
CA LEU A 21 5.35 1.83 -0.76
C LEU A 21 3.83 2.00 -0.73
N ILE A 22 3.25 1.71 0.42
CA ILE A 22 1.81 1.76 0.60
C ILE A 22 1.47 2.84 1.61
N THR A 23 0.47 3.62 1.29
CA THR A 23 -0.01 4.68 2.17
C THR A 23 -1.51 4.54 2.34
N THR A 24 -2.10 5.44 3.12
CA THR A 24 -3.55 5.44 3.29
C THR A 24 -4.24 5.95 2.03
N SER A 25 -5.47 5.52 1.81
CA SER A 25 -6.25 5.97 0.68
C SER A 25 -7.55 6.59 1.17
N ASP A 26 -8.32 7.15 0.26
CA ASP A 26 -9.65 7.67 0.60
C ASP A 26 -10.66 6.55 0.74
N THR A 27 -10.32 5.36 0.31
CA THR A 27 -11.20 4.21 0.45
C THR A 27 -11.09 3.68 1.87
N PRO A 28 -12.17 3.67 2.64
CA PRO A 28 -12.09 3.25 4.03
C PRO A 28 -11.52 1.84 4.16
N GLY A 29 -10.58 1.69 5.08
CA GLY A 29 -9.99 0.38 5.35
C GLY A 29 -9.02 -0.11 4.32
N HIS A 30 -8.69 0.69 3.32
CA HIS A 30 -7.79 0.27 2.26
C HIS A 30 -6.61 1.22 2.15
N GLY A 31 -5.47 0.68 1.78
CA GLY A 31 -4.31 1.48 1.43
C GLY A 31 -4.21 1.64 -0.06
N MET A 32 -3.19 2.33 -0.51
CA MET A 32 -2.91 2.47 -1.93
C MET A 32 -1.43 2.68 -2.13
N LYS A 33 -0.98 2.46 -3.36
CA LYS A 33 0.40 2.71 -3.71
C LYS A 33 0.71 4.20 -3.60
N VAL A 34 1.88 4.52 -3.09
CA VAL A 34 2.34 5.89 -3.07
C VAL A 34 2.69 6.28 -4.50
N GLY A 35 2.00 7.29 -5.00
CA GLY A 35 2.21 7.66 -6.35
C GLY A 35 3.45 8.47 -6.47
N ASP A 36 3.31 9.75 -6.35
CA ASP A 36 4.36 10.62 -6.63
C ASP A 36 4.94 11.09 -5.41
N HIS A 37 5.54 10.28 -4.81
CA HIS A 37 6.38 10.61 -3.79
C HIS A 37 5.87 11.51 -2.80
N VAL A 38 6.45 11.86 -2.24
CA VAL A 38 6.62 12.61 -1.35
C VAL A 38 5.62 13.15 -0.49
N LYS A 39 4.53 13.37 -0.91
CA LYS A 39 3.51 13.94 -0.11
C LYS A 39 2.99 13.04 0.96
N ALA A 40 3.22 11.77 0.81
CA ALA A 40 2.67 10.84 1.75
C ALA A 40 3.65 10.45 2.84
N ALA A 41 4.71 11.18 2.95
CA ALA A 41 5.79 10.79 3.82
C ALA A 41 5.37 10.45 5.22
N GLY A 42 4.43 11.12 5.78
CA GLY A 42 4.04 10.84 7.15
C GLY A 42 2.99 9.76 7.29
N ALA A 43 2.53 9.19 6.20
CA ALA A 43 1.43 8.24 6.23
C ALA A 43 1.78 6.90 5.61
N ILE A 44 3.05 6.60 5.46
CA ILE A 44 3.48 5.34 4.87
C ILE A 44 3.15 4.19 5.83
N ILE A 45 2.43 3.21 5.32
CA ILE A 45 2.08 2.03 6.10
C ILE A 45 3.20 1.02 6.06
N GLY A 46 3.76 0.80 4.89
CA GLY A 46 4.81 -0.18 4.73
C GLY A 46 5.15 -0.38 3.27
N LYS A 47 5.81 -1.48 2.97
CA LYS A 47 6.25 -1.79 1.63
C LYS A 47 5.53 -3.05 1.16
N ALA A 48 4.97 -3.00 -0.04
CA ALA A 48 4.27 -4.15 -0.60
C ALA A 48 5.25 -5.27 -0.89
N MET A 49 4.86 -6.48 -0.58
CA MET A 49 5.66 -7.66 -0.86
C MET A 49 4.96 -8.57 -1.86
N SER A 50 3.78 -8.18 -2.32
CA SER A 50 3.08 -8.88 -3.38
C SER A 50 2.44 -7.83 -4.27
N SER A 51 1.80 -8.26 -5.33
CA SER A 51 1.27 -7.33 -6.32
C SER A 51 -0.24 -7.39 -6.38
N LEU A 52 -0.82 -6.31 -6.91
CA LEU A 52 -2.26 -6.22 -7.14
C LEU A 52 -2.46 -5.30 -8.34
N GLU A 53 -2.96 -5.85 -9.43
CA GLU A 53 -3.03 -5.09 -10.67
C GLU A 53 -4.20 -4.15 -10.73
N LYS A 54 -5.33 -4.53 -10.18
CA LYS A 54 -6.51 -3.68 -10.26
C LYS A 54 -7.50 -4.09 -9.20
N GLY A 55 -8.44 -3.22 -8.95
CA GLY A 55 -9.49 -3.50 -7.99
C GLY A 55 -9.00 -3.43 -6.56
N LYS A 56 -9.74 -4.06 -5.69
CA LYS A 56 -9.43 -4.12 -4.28
C LYS A 56 -9.03 -5.54 -3.93
N GLY A 57 -8.00 -5.68 -3.15
CA GLY A 57 -7.54 -7.01 -2.77
C GLY A 57 -6.55 -6.94 -1.63
N LEU A 58 -6.13 -8.13 -1.19
CA LEU A 58 -5.16 -8.21 -0.09
C LEU A 58 -3.76 -8.21 -0.68
N VAL A 59 -2.91 -7.43 -0.06
CA VAL A 59 -1.50 -7.34 -0.44
C VAL A 59 -0.69 -7.60 0.81
N LEU A 60 0.33 -8.42 0.68
CA LEU A 60 1.23 -8.66 1.81
C LEU A 60 2.13 -7.44 1.94
N VAL A 61 2.16 -6.87 3.12
CA VAL A 61 2.88 -5.63 3.37
C VAL A 61 3.88 -5.84 4.49
N LEU A 62 5.10 -5.39 4.26
CA LEU A 62 6.11 -5.37 5.30
C LEU A 62 5.98 -4.06 6.06
N VAL A 63 5.55 -4.17 7.29
CA VAL A 63 5.34 -3.01 8.15
C VAL A 63 6.58 -2.79 8.98
N SER A 64 7.08 -1.58 8.95
CA SER A 64 8.26 -1.24 9.72
C SER A 64 7.82 -0.36 10.87
N LEU A 65 8.00 -0.85 12.06
CA LEU A 65 7.68 -0.09 13.25
C LEU A 65 8.94 0.62 13.72
N GLN A 66 8.83 1.90 13.83
CA GLN A 66 9.99 2.68 14.23
C GLN A 66 9.86 3.13 15.65
#